data_b1ea33b743bb479572850396c0766514
#
_entry.id   b1ea33b743bb479572850396c0766514
#
_cell.length_a   1.000
_cell.length_b   1.000
_cell.length_c   1.000
_cell.angle_alpha   90.00
_cell.angle_beta   90.00
_cell.angle_gamma   90.00
#
_symmetry.space_group_name_H-M   'P 1'
#
loop_
_entity.id
_entity.type
_entity.pdbx_description
1 polymer ?
#
loop_
_entity_poly.entity_id
_entity_poly.type
_entity_poly.pdbx_seq_one_letter_code
_entity_poly.pdbx_strand_id
1 'polypeptide(L)'
;MDADVRKALEEAKVKKELSFEFYEKLLNVVSDLSTKALIKDLMEQKDKHTKAIKEALEQGSLDGLGLDVSCRWKGLGIGKNAKPEVVTGELTVQDVLLIAIRYEENSVKYYEDLAEKFKGQPAGDVFDRLASDEACHRNDIQRMYDDIVNMEN
;
A
#
# COMPACT_ATOMS: atom_id res chain seq x y z
N MET A 1 -13.84 4.64 -21.02
CA MET A 1 -13.59 4.99 -19.60
C MET A 1 -14.17 6.36 -19.29
N ASP A 2 -14.98 6.41 -18.26
CA ASP A 2 -15.57 7.64 -17.74
C ASP A 2 -14.48 8.64 -17.28
N ALA A 3 -14.71 9.95 -17.45
CA ALA A 3 -13.75 11.00 -17.09
C ALA A 3 -13.42 11.00 -15.59
N ASP A 4 -14.41 10.75 -14.72
CA ASP A 4 -14.21 10.71 -13.28
C ASP A 4 -13.38 9.49 -12.87
N VAL A 5 -13.62 8.35 -13.52
CA VAL A 5 -12.81 7.14 -13.30
C VAL A 5 -11.38 7.36 -13.77
N ARG A 6 -11.18 7.98 -14.92
CA ARG A 6 -9.85 8.31 -15.44
C ARG A 6 -9.08 9.18 -14.46
N LYS A 7 -9.73 10.23 -13.97
CA LYS A 7 -9.13 11.14 -12.98
C LYS A 7 -8.72 10.39 -11.71
N ALA A 8 -9.60 9.53 -11.19
CA ALA A 8 -9.32 8.73 -10.00
C ALA A 8 -8.13 7.78 -10.22
N LEU A 9 -8.02 7.16 -11.40
CA LEU A 9 -6.88 6.31 -11.73
C LEU A 9 -5.58 7.09 -11.87
N GLU A 10 -5.62 8.30 -12.44
CA GLU A 10 -4.45 9.17 -12.52
C GLU A 10 -3.94 9.55 -11.13
N GLU A 11 -4.85 9.91 -10.22
CA GLU A 11 -4.52 10.20 -8.83
C GLU A 11 -3.97 8.95 -8.11
N ALA A 12 -4.57 7.79 -8.33
CA ALA A 12 -4.10 6.52 -7.77
C ALA A 12 -2.69 6.16 -8.26
N LYS A 13 -2.41 6.40 -9.53
CA LYS A 13 -1.08 6.20 -10.11
C LYS A 13 -0.03 7.05 -9.39
N VAL A 14 -0.30 8.34 -9.22
CA VAL A 14 0.60 9.26 -8.50
C VAL A 14 0.80 8.78 -7.06
N LYS A 15 -0.27 8.35 -6.39
CA LYS A 15 -0.19 7.83 -5.03
C LYS A 15 0.71 6.58 -4.94
N LYS A 16 0.64 5.68 -5.91
CA LYS A 16 1.51 4.49 -5.97
C LYS A 16 2.98 4.88 -6.19
N GLU A 17 3.24 5.85 -7.03
CA GLU A 17 4.59 6.37 -7.27
C GLU A 17 5.17 6.99 -5.98
N LEU A 18 4.37 7.78 -5.25
CA LEU A 18 4.76 8.35 -3.97
C LEU A 18 4.99 7.26 -2.91
N SER A 19 4.20 6.19 -2.94
CA SER A 19 4.37 5.04 -2.06
C SER A 19 5.71 4.34 -2.31
N PHE A 20 6.09 4.18 -3.57
CA PHE A 20 7.37 3.61 -3.94
C PHE A 20 8.52 4.45 -3.36
N GLU A 21 8.48 5.77 -3.54
CA GLU A 21 9.48 6.70 -3.00
C GLU A 21 9.55 6.65 -1.47
N PHE A 22 8.40 6.55 -0.81
CA PHE A 22 8.32 6.40 0.64
C PHE A 22 9.09 5.16 1.13
N TYR A 23 8.83 4.00 0.52
CA TYR A 23 9.52 2.77 0.87
C TYR A 23 10.99 2.77 0.49
N GLU A 24 11.36 3.45 -0.58
CA GLU A 24 12.76 3.65 -0.96
C GLU A 24 13.53 4.40 0.14
N LYS A 25 12.92 5.44 0.71
CA LYS A 25 13.50 6.17 1.84
C LYS A 25 13.63 5.29 3.09
N LEU A 26 12.61 4.47 3.39
CA LEU A 26 12.67 3.53 4.50
C LEU A 26 13.80 2.51 4.29
N LEU A 27 13.96 2.01 3.08
CA LEU A 27 15.00 1.04 2.74
C LEU A 27 16.40 1.59 3.05
N ASN A 28 16.61 2.88 2.82
CA ASN A 28 17.91 3.52 3.03
C ASN A 28 18.27 3.69 4.51
N VAL A 29 17.31 3.65 5.43
CA VAL A 29 17.57 3.84 6.88
C VAL A 29 17.49 2.54 7.68
N VAL A 30 17.08 1.44 7.04
CA VAL A 30 16.97 0.14 7.69
C VAL A 30 18.23 -0.67 7.42
N SER A 31 18.77 -1.35 8.44
CA SER A 31 19.91 -2.25 8.31
C SER A 31 19.52 -3.72 8.43
N ASP A 32 18.39 -4.03 9.06
CA ASP A 32 17.91 -5.40 9.23
C ASP A 32 17.56 -6.04 7.88
N LEU A 33 18.16 -7.21 7.60
CA LEU A 33 17.99 -7.90 6.31
C LEU A 33 16.56 -8.33 6.04
N SER A 34 15.85 -8.83 7.07
CA SER A 34 14.45 -9.27 6.91
C SER A 34 13.53 -8.10 6.61
N THR A 35 13.73 -6.99 7.30
CA THR A 35 12.97 -5.75 7.06
C THR A 35 13.26 -5.18 5.68
N LYS A 36 14.53 -5.20 5.25
CA LYS A 36 14.90 -4.79 3.89
C LYS A 36 14.20 -5.64 2.84
N ALA A 37 14.17 -6.95 3.03
CA ALA A 37 13.51 -7.87 2.09
C ALA A 37 12.01 -7.57 1.98
N LEU A 38 11.32 -7.32 3.11
CA LEU A 38 9.92 -6.92 3.12
C LEU A 38 9.70 -5.61 2.36
N ILE A 39 10.50 -4.58 2.65
CA ILE A 39 10.38 -3.28 2.00
C ILE A 39 10.59 -3.40 0.49
N LYS A 40 11.59 -4.17 0.04
CA LYS A 40 11.83 -4.42 -1.39
C LYS A 40 10.64 -5.09 -2.05
N ASP A 41 10.02 -6.06 -1.39
CA ASP A 41 8.82 -6.73 -1.90
C ASP A 41 7.65 -5.74 -2.04
N LEU A 42 7.44 -4.88 -1.04
CA LEU A 42 6.42 -3.84 -1.09
C LEU A 42 6.67 -2.86 -2.24
N MET A 43 7.93 -2.45 -2.46
CA MET A 43 8.30 -1.58 -3.58
C MET A 43 7.99 -2.22 -4.93
N GLU A 44 8.31 -3.50 -5.07
CA GLU A 44 8.03 -4.27 -6.29
C GLU A 44 6.52 -4.34 -6.56
N GLN A 45 5.71 -4.56 -5.53
CA GLN A 45 4.25 -4.57 -5.64
C GLN A 45 3.70 -3.20 -6.07
N LYS A 46 4.21 -2.11 -5.49
CA LYS A 46 3.81 -0.75 -5.88
C LYS A 46 4.14 -0.45 -7.34
N ASP A 47 5.33 -0.84 -7.80
CA ASP A 47 5.75 -0.66 -9.19
C ASP A 47 4.86 -1.46 -10.15
N LYS A 48 4.56 -2.70 -9.81
CA LYS A 48 3.68 -3.57 -10.59
C LYS A 48 2.28 -2.98 -10.75
N HIS A 49 1.71 -2.45 -9.65
CA HIS A 49 0.41 -1.80 -9.69
C HIS A 49 0.43 -0.50 -10.49
N THR A 50 1.49 0.28 -10.37
CA THR A 50 1.66 1.52 -11.15
C THR A 50 1.66 1.22 -12.65
N LYS A 51 2.36 0.19 -13.08
CA LYS A 51 2.40 -0.24 -14.49
C LYS A 51 1.02 -0.67 -14.98
N ALA A 52 0.29 -1.45 -14.18
CA ALA A 52 -1.06 -1.91 -14.53
C ALA A 52 -2.03 -0.72 -14.67
N ILE A 53 -1.98 0.25 -13.76
CA ILE A 53 -2.82 1.45 -13.83
C ILE A 53 -2.46 2.27 -15.07
N LYS A 54 -1.17 2.43 -15.36
CA LYS A 54 -0.71 3.15 -16.55
C LYS A 54 -1.23 2.51 -17.84
N GLU A 55 -1.15 1.20 -17.96
CA GLU A 55 -1.71 0.47 -19.10
C GLU A 55 -3.22 0.70 -19.24
N ALA A 56 -3.97 0.61 -18.14
CA ALA A 56 -5.40 0.85 -18.15
C ALA A 56 -5.73 2.27 -18.66
N LEU A 57 -4.97 3.27 -18.22
CA LEU A 57 -5.12 4.65 -18.68
C LEU A 57 -4.80 4.82 -20.16
N GLU A 58 -3.74 4.18 -20.65
CA GLU A 58 -3.34 4.21 -22.06
C GLU A 58 -4.36 3.55 -22.97
N GLN A 59 -4.91 2.41 -22.54
CA GLN A 59 -5.91 1.66 -23.27
C GLN A 59 -7.33 2.23 -23.13
N GLY A 60 -7.56 3.08 -22.15
CA GLY A 60 -8.89 3.61 -21.83
C GLY A 60 -9.86 2.54 -21.33
N SER A 61 -9.35 1.44 -20.75
CA SER A 61 -10.14 0.28 -20.32
C SER A 61 -9.65 -0.25 -18.97
N LEU A 62 -10.59 -0.74 -18.17
CA LEU A 62 -10.31 -1.39 -16.90
C LEU A 62 -10.04 -2.91 -17.04
N ASP A 63 -10.24 -3.46 -18.23
CA ASP A 63 -10.22 -4.90 -18.47
C ASP A 63 -8.87 -5.56 -18.14
N GLY A 64 -7.77 -4.84 -18.31
CA GLY A 64 -6.42 -5.32 -17.99
C GLY A 64 -6.02 -5.14 -16.54
N LEU A 65 -6.85 -4.53 -15.72
CA LEU A 65 -6.54 -4.22 -14.33
C LEU A 65 -6.90 -5.40 -13.42
N GLY A 66 -6.43 -6.60 -13.78
CA GLY A 66 -6.58 -7.80 -12.97
C GLY A 66 -5.57 -7.79 -11.84
N LEU A 67 -5.98 -7.32 -10.68
CA LEU A 67 -5.19 -7.38 -9.48
C LEU A 67 -5.49 -8.68 -8.75
N ASP A 68 -4.44 -9.47 -8.51
CA ASP A 68 -4.55 -10.70 -7.76
C ASP A 68 -4.57 -10.35 -6.27
N VAL A 69 -5.70 -10.57 -5.64
CA VAL A 69 -5.87 -10.30 -4.21
C VAL A 69 -5.84 -11.62 -3.46
N SER A 70 -4.73 -11.88 -2.78
CA SER A 70 -4.50 -13.13 -2.05
C SER A 70 -5.11 -13.14 -0.64
N CYS A 71 -5.49 -11.99 -0.09
CA CYS A 71 -6.07 -11.94 1.25
C CYS A 71 -7.05 -10.79 1.44
N ARG A 72 -7.91 -10.91 2.47
CA ARG A 72 -8.82 -9.86 2.93
C ARG A 72 -8.65 -9.74 4.43
N TRP A 73 -7.65 -9.01 4.84
CA TRP A 73 -7.34 -8.86 6.24
C TRP A 73 -7.96 -7.57 6.81
N LYS A 74 -8.52 -7.70 8.04
CA LYS A 74 -9.12 -6.57 8.75
C LYS A 74 -8.25 -6.20 9.94
N GLY A 75 -7.24 -5.47 9.80
CA GLY A 75 -6.25 -5.14 10.80
C GLY A 75 -6.73 -5.00 12.26
N LEU A 76 -5.80 -5.12 13.18
CA LEU A 76 -6.03 -5.01 14.61
C LEU A 76 -5.93 -3.57 15.13
N GLY A 77 -5.60 -2.61 14.26
CA GLY A 77 -5.48 -1.21 14.63
C GLY A 77 -4.19 -0.83 15.33
N ILE A 78 -3.24 -1.73 15.43
CA ILE A 78 -1.89 -1.41 15.91
C ILE A 78 -1.25 -0.44 14.91
N GLY A 79 -0.56 0.56 15.37
CA GLY A 79 0.04 1.57 14.51
C GLY A 79 -0.86 2.73 14.11
N LYS A 80 -2.13 2.77 14.57
CA LYS A 80 -3.05 3.87 14.28
C LYS A 80 -2.49 5.24 14.66
N ASN A 81 -1.63 5.29 15.68
CA ASN A 81 -1.00 6.52 16.17
C ASN A 81 0.32 6.81 15.47
N ALA A 82 0.83 5.88 14.67
CA ALA A 82 2.04 6.13 13.88
C ALA A 82 1.72 7.09 12.74
N LYS A 83 2.54 8.12 12.58
CA LYS A 83 2.37 9.11 11.53
C LYS A 83 3.35 8.85 10.40
N PRO A 84 2.95 9.04 9.12
CA PRO A 84 3.89 8.98 8.01
C PRO A 84 4.80 10.23 8.07
N GLU A 85 5.83 10.17 8.88
CA GLU A 85 6.79 11.26 9.06
C GLU A 85 8.02 11.05 8.18
N VAL A 86 8.83 12.10 8.06
CA VAL A 86 10.12 12.01 7.38
C VAL A 86 11.01 11.06 8.20
N VAL A 87 11.47 9.99 7.55
CA VAL A 87 12.31 8.98 8.19
C VAL A 87 13.72 9.53 8.37
N THR A 88 14.24 9.42 9.59
CA THR A 88 15.63 9.76 9.91
C THR A 88 16.41 8.50 10.25
N GLY A 89 17.74 8.55 10.18
CA GLY A 89 18.60 7.40 10.45
C GLY A 89 18.63 6.93 11.91
N GLU A 90 17.88 7.56 12.80
CA GLU A 90 17.82 7.19 14.22
C GLU A 90 16.64 6.30 14.60
N LEU A 91 15.78 5.97 13.63
CA LEU A 91 14.60 5.13 13.88
C LEU A 91 15.00 3.68 14.12
N THR A 92 14.31 3.05 15.08
CA THR A 92 14.42 1.60 15.29
C THR A 92 13.63 0.84 14.20
N VAL A 93 13.86 -0.46 14.09
CA VAL A 93 13.08 -1.30 13.17
C VAL A 93 11.58 -1.24 13.51
N GLN A 94 11.23 -1.26 14.80
CA GLN A 94 9.86 -1.16 15.26
C GLN A 94 9.24 0.17 14.84
N ASP A 95 9.96 1.29 14.96
CA ASP A 95 9.49 2.60 14.52
C ASP A 95 9.18 2.61 13.02
N VAL A 96 10.08 2.05 12.22
CA VAL A 96 9.91 1.96 10.76
C VAL A 96 8.67 1.14 10.42
N LEU A 97 8.49 -0.01 11.07
CA LEU A 97 7.33 -0.88 10.83
C LEU A 97 6.01 -0.21 11.22
N LEU A 98 5.98 0.51 12.36
CA LEU A 98 4.79 1.25 12.77
C LEU A 98 4.44 2.37 11.78
N ILE A 99 5.42 3.10 11.28
CA ILE A 99 5.22 4.13 10.24
C ILE A 99 4.65 3.48 8.98
N ALA A 100 5.21 2.35 8.56
CA ALA A 100 4.74 1.62 7.38
C ALA A 100 3.32 1.10 7.56
N ILE A 101 2.97 0.54 8.73
CA ILE A 101 1.61 0.10 9.05
C ILE A 101 0.63 1.27 8.89
N ARG A 102 0.94 2.42 9.49
CA ARG A 102 0.09 3.59 9.39
C ARG A 102 -0.06 4.08 7.95
N TYR A 103 1.02 4.03 7.19
CA TYR A 103 1.01 4.40 5.78
C TYR A 103 0.06 3.50 4.97
N GLU A 104 0.13 2.18 5.17
CA GLU A 104 -0.75 1.24 4.49
C GLU A 104 -2.22 1.38 4.94
N GLU A 105 -2.47 1.64 6.22
CA GLU A 105 -3.83 1.91 6.72
C GLU A 105 -4.45 3.13 6.03
N ASN A 106 -3.69 4.19 5.84
CA ASN A 106 -4.14 5.37 5.11
C ASN A 106 -4.43 5.03 3.64
N SER A 107 -3.63 4.18 3.03
CA SER A 107 -3.84 3.73 1.65
C SER A 107 -5.10 2.87 1.52
N VAL A 108 -5.34 1.96 2.47
CA VAL A 108 -6.58 1.16 2.51
C VAL A 108 -7.79 2.09 2.53
N LYS A 109 -7.81 3.05 3.43
CA LYS A 109 -8.92 4.01 3.55
C LYS A 109 -9.14 4.80 2.26
N TYR A 110 -8.05 5.26 1.64
CA TYR A 110 -8.11 6.00 0.37
C TYR A 110 -8.83 5.18 -0.71
N TYR A 111 -8.47 3.91 -0.89
CA TYR A 111 -9.09 3.05 -1.90
C TYR A 111 -10.50 2.60 -1.52
N GLU A 112 -10.78 2.41 -0.23
CA GLU A 112 -12.14 2.14 0.25
C GLU A 112 -13.09 3.31 -0.07
N ASP A 113 -12.63 4.54 0.13
CA ASP A 113 -13.41 5.74 -0.19
C ASP A 113 -13.70 5.83 -1.70
N LEU A 114 -12.72 5.50 -2.54
CA LEU A 114 -12.92 5.44 -3.99
C LEU A 114 -13.86 4.29 -4.40
N ALA A 115 -13.74 3.14 -3.75
CA ALA A 115 -14.64 2.01 -4.01
C ALA A 115 -16.10 2.38 -3.69
N GLU A 116 -16.33 3.11 -2.61
CA GLU A 116 -17.66 3.60 -2.24
C GLU A 116 -18.17 4.64 -3.26
N LYS A 117 -17.32 5.57 -3.68
CA LYS A 117 -17.67 6.58 -4.67
C LYS A 117 -18.14 5.96 -5.99
N PHE A 118 -17.52 4.87 -6.43
CA PHE A 118 -17.84 4.20 -7.68
C PHE A 118 -18.62 2.89 -7.49
N LYS A 119 -19.28 2.74 -6.35
CA LYS A 119 -20.08 1.55 -6.03
C LYS A 119 -21.11 1.24 -7.12
N GLY A 120 -21.19 -0.03 -7.50
CA GLY A 120 -22.09 -0.48 -8.57
C GLY A 120 -21.51 -0.32 -9.98
N GLN A 121 -20.30 0.22 -10.12
CA GLN A 121 -19.58 0.36 -11.38
C GLN A 121 -18.36 -0.57 -11.39
N PRO A 122 -17.83 -0.96 -12.56
CA PRO A 122 -16.60 -1.75 -12.64
C PRO A 122 -15.41 -1.11 -11.91
N ALA A 123 -15.32 0.23 -11.93
CA ALA A 123 -14.27 0.98 -11.20
C ALA A 123 -14.36 0.75 -9.69
N GLY A 124 -15.56 0.64 -9.12
CA GLY A 124 -15.73 0.34 -7.70
C GLY A 124 -15.09 -0.98 -7.31
N ASP A 125 -15.24 -2.01 -8.13
CA ASP A 125 -14.62 -3.31 -7.90
C ASP A 125 -13.09 -3.24 -8.00
N VAL A 126 -12.57 -2.44 -8.91
CA VAL A 126 -11.12 -2.21 -9.04
C VAL A 126 -10.56 -1.55 -7.78
N PHE A 127 -11.20 -0.49 -7.29
CA PHE A 127 -10.73 0.18 -6.07
C PHE A 127 -10.89 -0.68 -4.83
N ASP A 128 -11.93 -1.50 -4.76
CA ASP A 128 -12.09 -2.47 -3.66
C ASP A 128 -10.94 -3.49 -3.65
N ARG A 129 -10.54 -3.99 -4.81
CA ARG A 129 -9.38 -4.88 -4.93
C ARG A 129 -8.08 -4.19 -4.54
N LEU A 130 -7.88 -2.92 -4.93
CA LEU A 130 -6.72 -2.15 -4.50
C LEU A 130 -6.70 -1.97 -2.98
N ALA A 131 -7.84 -1.68 -2.36
CA ALA A 131 -7.95 -1.58 -0.91
C ALA A 131 -7.58 -2.90 -0.23
N SER A 132 -8.08 -4.03 -0.74
CA SER A 132 -7.78 -5.35 -0.20
C SER A 132 -6.31 -5.70 -0.32
N ASP A 133 -5.66 -5.31 -1.42
CA ASP A 133 -4.24 -5.53 -1.63
C ASP A 133 -3.39 -4.72 -0.63
N GLU A 134 -3.74 -3.46 -0.39
CA GLU A 134 -3.08 -2.65 0.63
C GLU A 134 -3.28 -3.23 2.04
N ALA A 135 -4.45 -3.80 2.33
CA ALA A 135 -4.71 -4.48 3.59
C ALA A 135 -3.82 -5.72 3.76
N CYS A 136 -3.53 -6.44 2.68
CA CYS A 136 -2.58 -7.54 2.68
C CYS A 136 -1.17 -7.08 3.03
N HIS A 137 -0.72 -5.99 2.44
CA HIS A 137 0.59 -5.38 2.74
C HIS A 137 0.68 -4.99 4.21
N ARG A 138 -0.36 -4.34 4.73
CA ARG A 138 -0.43 -3.98 6.15
C ARG A 138 -0.33 -5.21 7.04
N ASN A 139 -1.01 -6.30 6.67
CA ASN A 139 -0.96 -7.55 7.44
C ASN A 139 0.44 -8.14 7.48
N ASP A 140 1.16 -8.13 6.38
CA ASP A 140 2.54 -8.64 6.31
C ASP A 140 3.47 -7.83 7.22
N ILE A 141 3.34 -6.50 7.20
CA ILE A 141 4.12 -5.61 8.07
C ILE A 141 3.75 -5.85 9.54
N GLN A 142 2.46 -6.01 9.84
CA GLN A 142 1.98 -6.29 11.19
C GLN A 142 2.57 -7.59 11.74
N ARG A 143 2.63 -8.65 10.95
CA ARG A 143 3.23 -9.92 11.35
C ARG A 143 4.70 -9.74 11.71
N MET A 144 5.45 -9.02 10.90
CA MET A 144 6.85 -8.75 11.17
C MET A 144 7.03 -7.95 12.45
N TYR A 145 6.20 -6.94 12.67
CA TYR A 145 6.19 -6.16 13.91
C TYR A 145 5.92 -7.06 15.13
N ASP A 146 4.89 -7.89 15.05
CA ASP A 146 4.52 -8.79 16.14
C ASP A 146 5.64 -9.79 16.46
N ASP A 147 6.29 -10.34 15.44
CA ASP A 147 7.42 -11.27 15.61
C ASP A 147 8.59 -10.61 16.33
N ILE A 148 8.92 -9.37 15.97
CA ILE A 148 10.01 -8.62 16.61
C ILE A 148 9.67 -8.30 18.07
N VAL A 149 8.47 -7.84 18.35
CA VAL A 149 8.01 -7.54 19.71
C VAL A 149 8.00 -8.79 20.58
N ASN A 150 7.56 -9.92 20.05
CA ASN A 150 7.54 -11.19 20.78
C ASN A 150 8.96 -11.71 21.07
N MET A 151 9.91 -11.47 20.19
CA MET A 151 11.31 -11.85 20.40
C MET A 151 11.97 -11.03 21.51
N GLU A 152 11.56 -9.80 21.73
CA GLU A 152 12.08 -8.91 22.77
C GLU A 152 11.51 -9.19 24.17
N ASN A 153 10.39 -9.88 24.23
CA ASN A 153 9.72 -10.27 25.46
C ASN A 153 10.03 -11.71 25.84
#